data_8f184fab0251e5906ebbdcab6d17b724
#
_entry.id   8f184fab0251e5906ebbdcab6d17b724
#
_cell.length_a   1.000
_cell.length_b   1.000
_cell.length_c   1.000
_cell.angle_alpha   90.00
_cell.angle_beta   90.00
_cell.angle_gamma   90.00
#
_symmetry.space_group_name_H-M   'P 1'
#
loop_
_entity.id
_entity.type
_entity.pdbx_description
1 polymer ?
#
loop_
_entity_poly.entity_id
_entity_poly.type
_entity_poly.pdbx_seq_one_letter_code
_entity_poly.pdbx_strand_id
1 'polypeptide(L)'
;LDSFHPHIAVITNLMPTHIDYHGSFEAYVAAKWNIQNQMTADDFVVLNFNQDLAKELATQTKAQVVPFSTVEKVDGAYLENGGLYFKGELVMQADEIGVPGSHNVENALATIAVAKLSGVSNQAIKETLASFGGVKHRLQFVDTIDEVKFYNDSKSTNILATQKALSGFDNSKVILIAGGLDRGNEFDEL
;
A
#
# COMPACT_ATOMS: atom_id res chain seq x y z
N LEU A 1 -10.08 19.47 6.07
CA LEU A 1 -10.84 18.27 6.53
C LEU A 1 -11.69 18.52 7.78
N ASP A 2 -11.92 19.80 8.14
CA ASP A 2 -12.51 20.16 9.44
C ASP A 2 -13.95 19.64 9.67
N SER A 3 -14.66 19.27 8.61
CA SER A 3 -16.01 18.68 8.68
C SER A 3 -16.08 17.24 8.15
N PHE A 4 -14.95 16.65 7.78
CA PHE A 4 -14.91 15.29 7.24
C PHE A 4 -14.76 14.27 8.36
N HIS A 5 -15.73 13.35 8.47
CA HIS A 5 -15.77 12.29 9.47
C HIS A 5 -15.84 10.93 8.78
N PRO A 6 -14.72 10.28 8.51
CA PRO A 6 -14.71 8.94 7.95
C PRO A 6 -15.02 7.90 9.03
N HIS A 7 -15.82 6.87 8.70
CA HIS A 7 -15.99 5.72 9.58
C HIS A 7 -14.77 4.79 9.56
N ILE A 8 -14.11 4.67 8.41
CA ILE A 8 -12.85 3.93 8.27
C ILE A 8 -11.86 4.82 7.54
N ALA A 9 -10.71 5.10 8.16
CA ALA A 9 -9.59 5.79 7.54
C ALA A 9 -8.42 4.80 7.35
N VAL A 10 -7.65 4.96 6.27
CA VAL A 10 -6.50 4.11 5.98
C VAL A 10 -5.28 4.96 5.69
N ILE A 11 -4.17 4.65 6.34
CA ILE A 11 -2.84 5.17 5.99
C ILE A 11 -1.95 3.98 5.65
N THR A 12 -1.69 3.81 4.34
CA THR A 12 -0.92 2.68 3.83
C THR A 12 0.58 2.84 4.08
N ASN A 13 1.08 4.05 3.96
CA ASN A 13 2.46 4.39 4.32
C ASN A 13 2.62 5.91 4.49
N LEU A 14 3.68 6.29 5.19
CA LEU A 14 4.14 7.67 5.36
C LEU A 14 5.62 7.71 4.94
N MET A 15 5.90 8.32 3.80
CA MET A 15 7.23 8.42 3.22
C MET A 15 7.51 9.89 2.86
N PRO A 16 8.75 10.37 2.94
CA PRO A 16 9.10 11.73 2.54
C PRO A 16 8.77 11.97 1.06
N THR A 17 7.65 12.66 0.82
CA THR A 17 7.18 13.05 -0.51
C THR A 17 6.55 14.43 -0.41
N HIS A 18 6.59 15.21 -1.51
CA HIS A 18 6.00 16.55 -1.57
C HIS A 18 6.52 17.50 -0.47
N ILE A 19 7.79 17.38 -0.10
CA ILE A 19 8.41 18.23 0.93
C ILE A 19 8.48 19.69 0.46
N ASP A 20 8.62 19.91 -0.85
CA ASP A 20 8.51 21.22 -1.50
C ASP A 20 7.20 21.93 -1.21
N TYR A 21 6.09 21.17 -1.11
CA TYR A 21 4.76 21.69 -0.80
C TYR A 21 4.50 21.84 0.70
N HIS A 22 4.91 20.87 1.50
CA HIS A 22 4.61 20.82 2.95
C HIS A 22 5.66 21.52 3.81
N GLY A 23 6.85 21.80 3.27
CA GLY A 23 7.95 22.43 3.98
C GLY A 23 8.81 21.48 4.82
N SER A 24 8.22 20.40 5.37
CA SER A 24 8.93 19.34 6.09
C SER A 24 8.19 18.01 6.06
N PHE A 25 8.87 16.93 6.44
CA PHE A 25 8.24 15.61 6.59
C PHE A 25 7.23 15.59 7.72
N GLU A 26 7.51 16.24 8.84
CA GLU A 26 6.61 16.35 9.98
C GLU A 26 5.31 17.07 9.61
N ALA A 27 5.41 18.15 8.83
CA ALA A 27 4.24 18.87 8.32
C ALA A 27 3.42 18.00 7.35
N TYR A 28 4.08 17.22 6.49
CA TYR A 28 3.42 16.22 5.62
C TYR A 28 2.67 15.17 6.46
N VAL A 29 3.32 14.59 7.47
CA VAL A 29 2.72 13.59 8.37
C VAL A 29 1.51 14.19 9.09
N ALA A 30 1.65 15.38 9.68
CA ALA A 30 0.55 16.07 10.36
C ALA A 30 -0.64 16.33 9.41
N ALA A 31 -0.37 16.74 8.17
CA ALA A 31 -1.41 16.95 7.16
C ALA A 31 -2.17 15.66 6.80
N LYS A 32 -1.45 14.54 6.68
CA LYS A 32 -2.07 13.21 6.45
C LYS A 32 -2.84 12.72 7.68
N TRP A 33 -2.28 12.92 8.87
CA TRP A 33 -2.88 12.50 10.12
C TRP A 33 -4.18 13.24 10.45
N ASN A 34 -4.41 14.42 9.90
CA ASN A 34 -5.66 15.16 10.04
C ASN A 34 -6.91 14.38 9.59
N ILE A 35 -6.77 13.29 8.84
CA ILE A 35 -7.90 12.46 8.41
C ILE A 35 -8.69 11.88 9.58
N GLN A 36 -8.03 11.66 10.73
CA GLN A 36 -8.65 11.08 11.94
C GLN A 36 -9.21 12.11 12.93
N ASN A 37 -9.04 13.41 12.70
CA ASN A 37 -9.35 14.45 13.68
C ASN A 37 -10.82 14.47 14.14
N GLN A 38 -11.75 14.08 13.29
CA GLN A 38 -13.18 14.01 13.62
C GLN A 38 -13.65 12.59 13.99
N MET A 39 -12.73 11.61 14.01
CA MET A 39 -13.07 10.22 14.33
C MET A 39 -13.30 10.05 15.83
N THR A 40 -14.16 9.10 16.18
CA THR A 40 -14.57 8.75 17.54
C THR A 40 -14.18 7.30 17.87
N ALA A 41 -14.52 6.82 19.06
CA ALA A 41 -14.29 5.44 19.45
C ALA A 41 -15.14 4.41 18.66
N ASP A 42 -16.12 4.87 17.89
CA ASP A 42 -16.94 4.01 17.03
C ASP A 42 -16.34 3.85 15.62
N ASP A 43 -15.27 4.58 15.32
CA ASP A 43 -14.62 4.59 14.01
C ASP A 43 -13.32 3.79 14.03
N PHE A 44 -12.77 3.49 12.82
CA PHE A 44 -11.59 2.66 12.67
C PHE A 44 -10.49 3.38 11.88
N VAL A 45 -9.25 3.31 12.35
CA VAL A 45 -8.09 3.73 11.59
C VAL A 45 -7.19 2.52 11.30
N VAL A 46 -6.99 2.25 10.00
CA VAL A 46 -6.16 1.14 9.51
C VAL A 46 -4.75 1.66 9.24
N LEU A 47 -3.73 1.08 9.91
CA LEU A 47 -2.36 1.59 9.92
C LEU A 47 -1.33 0.50 9.60
N ASN A 48 -0.30 0.87 8.84
CA ASN A 48 0.82 -0.01 8.48
C ASN A 48 1.84 -0.10 9.64
N PHE A 49 1.80 -1.20 10.40
CA PHE A 49 2.74 -1.44 11.51
C PHE A 49 4.11 -1.97 11.07
N ASN A 50 4.40 -2.05 9.77
CA ASN A 50 5.78 -2.15 9.29
C ASN A 50 6.55 -0.84 9.53
N GLN A 51 5.85 0.27 9.84
CA GLN A 51 6.44 1.59 10.10
C GLN A 51 6.28 1.97 11.57
N ASP A 52 7.39 2.25 12.26
CA ASP A 52 7.37 2.68 13.67
C ASP A 52 6.59 3.99 13.85
N LEU A 53 6.68 4.90 12.90
CA LEU A 53 5.88 6.13 12.90
C LEU A 53 4.37 5.85 12.96
N ALA A 54 3.89 4.84 12.26
CA ALA A 54 2.47 4.46 12.32
C ALA A 54 2.08 3.90 13.70
N LYS A 55 3.00 3.18 14.37
CA LYS A 55 2.80 2.72 15.75
C LYS A 55 2.73 3.89 16.75
N GLU A 56 3.58 4.90 16.57
CA GLU A 56 3.54 6.14 17.37
C GLU A 56 2.21 6.89 17.18
N LEU A 57 1.79 7.08 15.93
CA LEU A 57 0.53 7.76 15.60
C LEU A 57 -0.69 7.01 16.15
N ALA A 58 -0.65 5.69 16.21
CA ALA A 58 -1.71 4.86 16.76
C ALA A 58 -2.06 5.23 18.21
N THR A 59 -1.13 5.77 18.97
CA THR A 59 -1.37 6.21 20.37
C THR A 59 -2.07 7.56 20.49
N GLN A 60 -2.25 8.27 19.37
CA GLN A 60 -2.73 9.67 19.34
C GLN A 60 -4.17 9.79 18.85
N THR A 61 -4.83 8.69 18.52
CA THR A 61 -6.21 8.69 18.00
C THR A 61 -7.22 8.22 19.05
N LYS A 62 -8.47 8.66 18.90
CA LYS A 62 -9.62 8.14 19.64
C LYS A 62 -10.26 6.95 18.95
N ALA A 63 -10.03 6.80 17.64
CA ALA A 63 -10.56 5.71 16.83
C ALA A 63 -9.93 4.36 17.23
N GLN A 64 -10.64 3.29 16.94
CA GLN A 64 -10.11 1.94 17.10
C GLN A 64 -9.01 1.69 16.06
N VAL A 65 -7.81 1.36 16.53
CA VAL A 65 -6.68 1.07 15.66
C VAL A 65 -6.77 -0.36 15.17
N VAL A 66 -6.74 -0.55 13.86
CA VAL A 66 -6.67 -1.86 13.20
C VAL A 66 -5.36 -1.92 12.41
N PRO A 67 -4.32 -2.52 12.97
CA PRO A 67 -3.03 -2.59 12.30
C PRO A 67 -3.02 -3.59 11.15
N PHE A 68 -2.13 -3.36 10.16
CA PHE A 68 -1.72 -4.42 9.26
C PHE A 68 -0.19 -4.51 9.20
N SER A 69 0.34 -5.72 8.98
CA SER A 69 1.78 -5.96 8.94
C SER A 69 2.15 -7.17 8.10
N THR A 70 3.28 -7.06 7.37
CA THR A 70 3.93 -8.20 6.70
C THR A 70 5.09 -8.79 7.49
N VAL A 71 5.48 -8.16 8.62
CA VAL A 71 6.69 -8.54 9.39
C VAL A 71 6.37 -9.12 10.77
N GLU A 72 5.18 -8.83 11.30
CA GLU A 72 4.77 -9.30 12.62
C GLU A 72 3.28 -9.63 12.68
N LYS A 73 2.90 -10.52 13.59
CA LYS A 73 1.51 -10.81 13.91
C LYS A 73 0.91 -9.66 14.73
N VAL A 74 -0.24 -9.14 14.25
CA VAL A 74 -0.94 -8.01 14.88
C VAL A 74 -2.41 -8.35 15.12
N ASP A 75 -3.10 -7.59 15.98
CA ASP A 75 -4.56 -7.68 16.16
C ASP A 75 -5.29 -6.95 15.02
N GLY A 76 -5.08 -7.41 13.81
CA GLY A 76 -5.60 -6.84 12.57
C GLY A 76 -5.31 -7.77 11.40
N ALA A 77 -4.83 -7.23 10.28
CA ALA A 77 -4.44 -8.01 9.12
C ALA A 77 -2.93 -8.28 9.12
N TYR A 78 -2.49 -9.52 8.88
CA TYR A 78 -1.06 -9.85 8.88
C TYR A 78 -0.71 -11.00 7.95
N LEU A 79 0.57 -11.03 7.54
CA LEU A 79 1.18 -12.12 6.80
C LEU A 79 1.86 -13.09 7.80
N GLU A 80 1.53 -14.37 7.73
CA GLU A 80 2.21 -15.42 8.50
C GLU A 80 2.30 -16.70 7.66
N ASN A 81 3.50 -17.27 7.49
CA ASN A 81 3.74 -18.51 6.73
C ASN A 81 3.07 -18.55 5.33
N GLY A 82 3.10 -17.43 4.61
CA GLY A 82 2.49 -17.29 3.28
C GLY A 82 0.98 -17.05 3.29
N GLY A 83 0.31 -17.15 4.42
CA GLY A 83 -1.12 -16.85 4.57
C GLY A 83 -1.39 -15.39 4.96
N LEU A 84 -2.45 -14.82 4.42
CA LEU A 84 -2.99 -13.52 4.81
C LEU A 84 -4.13 -13.73 5.79
N TYR A 85 -3.96 -13.23 7.00
CA TYR A 85 -4.89 -13.42 8.12
C TYR A 85 -5.54 -12.10 8.51
N PHE A 86 -6.74 -12.19 9.08
CA PHE A 86 -7.36 -11.10 9.84
C PHE A 86 -7.79 -11.61 11.22
N LYS A 87 -7.23 -11.04 12.28
CA LYS A 87 -7.50 -11.40 13.70
C LYS A 87 -7.48 -12.93 13.95
N GLY A 88 -6.48 -13.60 13.37
CA GLY A 88 -6.30 -15.05 13.53
C GLY A 88 -7.04 -15.94 12.52
N GLU A 89 -7.94 -15.38 11.71
CA GLU A 89 -8.65 -16.10 10.67
C GLU A 89 -7.91 -16.01 9.32
N LEU A 90 -7.62 -17.14 8.68
CA LEU A 90 -7.03 -17.18 7.35
C LEU A 90 -8.03 -16.67 6.32
N VAL A 91 -7.65 -15.68 5.51
CA VAL A 91 -8.47 -15.12 4.43
C VAL A 91 -8.09 -15.74 3.09
N MET A 92 -6.78 -15.76 2.75
CA MET A 92 -6.26 -16.35 1.51
C MET A 92 -4.75 -16.58 1.62
N GLN A 93 -4.15 -17.26 0.63
CA GLN A 93 -2.70 -17.33 0.49
C GLN A 93 -2.17 -16.12 -0.29
N ALA A 94 -0.96 -15.66 0.04
CA ALA A 94 -0.36 -14.48 -0.60
C ALA A 94 -0.02 -14.70 -2.09
N ASP A 95 0.27 -15.95 -2.48
CA ASP A 95 0.54 -16.32 -3.87
C ASP A 95 -0.73 -16.38 -4.75
N GLU A 96 -1.91 -16.35 -4.14
CA GLU A 96 -3.19 -16.25 -4.84
C GLU A 96 -3.55 -14.81 -5.25
N ILE A 97 -2.78 -13.78 -4.82
CA ILE A 97 -3.02 -12.39 -5.22
C ILE A 97 -2.77 -12.22 -6.72
N GLY A 98 -3.73 -11.65 -7.46
CA GLY A 98 -3.66 -11.49 -8.91
C GLY A 98 -2.57 -10.52 -9.41
N VAL A 99 -1.99 -9.69 -8.53
CA VAL A 99 -0.90 -8.74 -8.85
C VAL A 99 0.36 -9.09 -8.07
N PRO A 100 1.52 -9.25 -8.72
CA PRO A 100 2.77 -9.62 -8.07
C PRO A 100 3.38 -8.45 -7.27
N GLY A 101 4.31 -8.79 -6.36
CA GLY A 101 5.15 -7.85 -5.63
C GLY A 101 4.80 -7.72 -4.16
N SER A 102 5.83 -7.55 -3.32
CA SER A 102 5.69 -7.47 -1.86
C SER A 102 4.83 -6.29 -1.40
N HIS A 103 4.91 -5.16 -2.10
CA HIS A 103 4.07 -3.99 -1.84
C HIS A 103 2.57 -4.27 -2.10
N ASN A 104 2.23 -5.20 -3.00
CA ASN A 104 0.86 -5.61 -3.22
C ASN A 104 0.34 -6.53 -2.12
N VAL A 105 1.21 -7.25 -1.42
CA VAL A 105 0.85 -7.97 -0.19
C VAL A 105 0.45 -6.98 0.91
N GLU A 106 1.20 -5.89 1.10
CA GLU A 106 0.82 -4.81 2.04
C GLU A 106 -0.53 -4.18 1.66
N ASN A 107 -0.73 -3.87 0.36
CA ASN A 107 -2.00 -3.34 -0.12
C ASN A 107 -3.16 -4.31 0.08
N ALA A 108 -2.93 -5.62 -0.13
CA ALA A 108 -3.93 -6.66 0.11
C ALA A 108 -4.30 -6.74 1.60
N LEU A 109 -3.33 -6.68 2.52
CA LEU A 109 -3.59 -6.65 3.96
C LEU A 109 -4.42 -5.43 4.39
N ALA A 110 -4.08 -4.24 3.87
CA ALA A 110 -4.89 -3.04 4.11
C ALA A 110 -6.32 -3.20 3.57
N THR A 111 -6.47 -3.78 2.38
CA THR A 111 -7.77 -4.09 1.76
C THR A 111 -8.56 -5.10 2.58
N ILE A 112 -7.92 -6.18 3.04
CA ILE A 112 -8.53 -7.19 3.92
C ILE A 112 -9.04 -6.52 5.18
N ALA A 113 -8.25 -5.67 5.84
CA ALA A 113 -8.66 -4.98 7.06
C ALA A 113 -9.93 -4.16 6.84
N VAL A 114 -9.96 -3.31 5.79
CA VAL A 114 -11.13 -2.49 5.47
C VAL A 114 -12.35 -3.35 5.12
N ALA A 115 -12.18 -4.36 4.27
CA ALA A 115 -13.26 -5.22 3.84
C ALA A 115 -13.88 -6.01 5.02
N LYS A 116 -13.05 -6.53 5.92
CA LYS A 116 -13.51 -7.22 7.13
C LYS A 116 -14.26 -6.29 8.08
N LEU A 117 -13.78 -5.07 8.28
CA LEU A 117 -14.47 -4.03 9.06
C LEU A 117 -15.81 -3.64 8.42
N SER A 118 -15.92 -3.75 7.11
CA SER A 118 -17.15 -3.48 6.34
C SER A 118 -18.08 -4.70 6.25
N GLY A 119 -17.77 -5.83 6.91
CA GLY A 119 -18.62 -7.03 6.92
C GLY A 119 -18.53 -7.90 5.67
N VAL A 120 -17.50 -7.71 4.82
CA VAL A 120 -17.30 -8.50 3.61
C VAL A 120 -16.81 -9.92 3.96
N SER A 121 -17.32 -10.93 3.30
CA SER A 121 -16.94 -12.33 3.51
C SER A 121 -15.53 -12.63 2.99
N ASN A 122 -14.82 -13.59 3.59
CA ASN A 122 -13.51 -14.02 3.12
C ASN A 122 -13.53 -14.51 1.68
N GLN A 123 -14.61 -15.18 1.27
CA GLN A 123 -14.77 -15.66 -0.11
C GLN A 123 -14.77 -14.49 -1.11
N ALA A 124 -15.56 -13.44 -0.85
CA ALA A 124 -15.62 -12.27 -1.72
C ALA A 124 -14.29 -11.50 -1.75
N ILE A 125 -13.60 -11.39 -0.60
CA ILE A 125 -12.27 -10.77 -0.52
C ILE A 125 -11.28 -11.56 -1.37
N LYS A 126 -11.20 -12.89 -1.18
CA LYS A 126 -10.32 -13.79 -1.92
C LYS A 126 -10.55 -13.69 -3.43
N GLU A 127 -11.81 -13.83 -3.87
CA GLU A 127 -12.18 -13.77 -5.30
C GLU A 127 -11.76 -12.42 -5.91
N THR A 128 -11.99 -11.33 -5.20
CA THR A 128 -11.65 -9.98 -5.67
C THR A 128 -10.13 -9.79 -5.77
N LEU A 129 -9.37 -10.14 -4.74
CA LEU A 129 -7.91 -9.98 -4.73
C LEU A 129 -7.22 -10.92 -5.72
N ALA A 130 -7.74 -12.13 -5.95
CA ALA A 130 -7.21 -13.07 -6.92
C ALA A 130 -7.49 -12.64 -8.37
N SER A 131 -8.67 -12.07 -8.64
CA SER A 131 -9.04 -11.61 -9.99
C SER A 131 -8.56 -10.20 -10.33
N PHE A 132 -8.08 -9.44 -9.34
CA PHE A 132 -7.61 -8.07 -9.56
C PHE A 132 -6.31 -8.04 -10.38
N GLY A 133 -6.42 -7.60 -11.63
CA GLY A 133 -5.30 -7.53 -12.58
C GLY A 133 -4.47 -6.24 -12.49
N GLY A 134 -4.62 -5.45 -11.42
CA GLY A 134 -3.89 -4.19 -11.25
C GLY A 134 -4.62 -2.97 -11.80
N VAL A 135 -3.96 -1.82 -11.70
CA VAL A 135 -4.47 -0.53 -12.18
C VAL A 135 -3.76 -0.16 -13.47
N LYS A 136 -4.50 0.39 -14.44
CA LYS A 136 -3.90 0.90 -15.69
C LYS A 136 -2.72 1.83 -15.39
N HIS A 137 -1.65 1.66 -16.15
CA HIS A 137 -0.40 2.43 -16.05
C HIS A 137 0.41 2.21 -14.75
N ARG A 138 0.11 1.16 -13.97
CA ARG A 138 0.89 0.77 -12.79
C ARG A 138 1.31 -0.69 -12.92
N LEU A 139 2.56 -0.94 -13.32
CA LEU A 139 3.09 -2.25 -13.70
C LEU A 139 2.12 -3.05 -14.56
N GLN A 140 1.38 -2.35 -15.39
CA GLN A 140 0.37 -2.92 -16.26
C GLN A 140 1.05 -3.79 -17.31
N PHE A 141 0.79 -5.09 -17.30
CA PHE A 141 1.15 -5.94 -18.43
C PHE A 141 0.43 -5.45 -19.68
N VAL A 142 1.18 -5.26 -20.77
CA VAL A 142 0.65 -4.76 -22.05
C VAL A 142 0.54 -5.90 -23.05
N ASP A 143 1.66 -6.57 -23.35
CA ASP A 143 1.74 -7.64 -24.34
C ASP A 143 3.03 -8.46 -24.20
N THR A 144 3.10 -9.56 -24.94
CA THR A 144 4.33 -10.34 -25.14
C THR A 144 4.62 -10.40 -26.64
N ILE A 145 5.75 -9.84 -27.06
CA ILE A 145 6.21 -9.84 -28.46
C ILE A 145 7.58 -10.52 -28.51
N ASP A 146 7.74 -11.56 -29.32
CA ASP A 146 8.97 -12.34 -29.46
C ASP A 146 9.56 -12.77 -28.10
N GLU A 147 8.71 -13.31 -27.21
CA GLU A 147 9.03 -13.75 -25.86
C GLU A 147 9.41 -12.61 -24.87
N VAL A 148 9.42 -11.36 -25.31
CA VAL A 148 9.66 -10.18 -24.48
C VAL A 148 8.33 -9.66 -23.94
N LYS A 149 8.22 -9.55 -22.61
CA LYS A 149 7.04 -9.00 -21.92
C LYS A 149 7.15 -7.49 -21.79
N PHE A 150 6.12 -6.78 -22.19
CA PHE A 150 6.02 -5.32 -22.09
C PHE A 150 5.13 -4.92 -20.93
N TYR A 151 5.61 -3.98 -20.11
CA TYR A 151 4.87 -3.41 -18.98
C TYR A 151 4.81 -1.90 -19.08
N ASN A 152 3.66 -1.33 -18.77
CA ASN A 152 3.45 0.12 -18.66
C ASN A 152 3.37 0.52 -17.20
N ASP A 153 4.34 1.32 -16.73
CA ASP A 153 4.39 1.86 -15.38
C ASP A 153 4.49 3.39 -15.38
N SER A 154 3.83 4.05 -16.30
CA SER A 154 3.84 5.52 -16.43
C SER A 154 3.28 6.28 -15.20
N LYS A 155 2.69 5.57 -14.24
CA LYS A 155 2.32 6.11 -12.92
C LYS A 155 3.49 6.21 -11.94
N SER A 156 4.63 5.57 -12.19
CA SER A 156 5.84 5.75 -11.41
C SER A 156 6.50 7.07 -11.79
N THR A 157 6.19 8.12 -11.04
CA THR A 157 6.60 9.50 -11.32
C THR A 157 7.76 9.97 -10.44
N ASN A 158 8.40 9.06 -9.72
CA ASN A 158 9.58 9.30 -8.92
C ASN A 158 10.48 8.06 -8.86
N ILE A 159 11.74 8.26 -8.46
CA ILE A 159 12.79 7.22 -8.42
C ILE A 159 12.38 6.05 -7.53
N LEU A 160 11.89 6.31 -6.32
CA LEU A 160 11.49 5.27 -5.38
C LEU A 160 10.37 4.37 -5.92
N ALA A 161 9.40 4.95 -6.64
CA ALA A 161 8.33 4.17 -7.27
C ALA A 161 8.90 3.26 -8.36
N THR A 162 9.82 3.76 -9.19
CA THR A 162 10.50 2.98 -10.23
C THR A 162 11.36 1.86 -9.64
N GLN A 163 12.13 2.13 -8.57
CA GLN A 163 12.89 1.11 -7.86
C GLN A 163 12.00 0.00 -7.31
N LYS A 164 10.88 0.36 -6.68
CA LYS A 164 9.89 -0.62 -6.19
C LYS A 164 9.27 -1.43 -7.32
N ALA A 165 9.00 -0.82 -8.45
CA ALA A 165 8.52 -1.53 -9.63
C ALA A 165 9.56 -2.56 -10.12
N LEU A 166 10.81 -2.15 -10.25
CA LEU A 166 11.92 -3.01 -10.68
C LEU A 166 12.22 -4.16 -9.70
N SER A 167 11.99 -3.96 -8.40
CA SER A 167 12.23 -5.00 -7.39
C SER A 167 11.41 -6.28 -7.56
N GLY A 168 10.37 -6.25 -8.37
CA GLY A 168 9.56 -7.42 -8.73
C GLY A 168 10.12 -8.26 -9.87
N PHE A 169 11.26 -7.87 -10.46
CA PHE A 169 11.85 -8.51 -11.64
C PHE A 169 13.31 -8.92 -11.40
N ASP A 170 13.79 -9.82 -12.23
CA ASP A 170 15.24 -10.08 -12.38
C ASP A 170 15.84 -8.92 -13.21
N ASN A 171 16.45 -7.96 -12.56
CA ASN A 171 16.97 -6.73 -13.18
C ASN A 171 17.98 -7.00 -14.29
N SER A 172 18.67 -8.16 -14.30
CA SER A 172 19.56 -8.56 -15.40
C SER A 172 18.83 -8.82 -16.71
N LYS A 173 17.51 -8.96 -16.68
CA LYS A 173 16.63 -9.26 -17.83
C LYS A 173 15.66 -8.11 -18.14
N VAL A 174 15.82 -6.97 -17.50
CA VAL A 174 14.92 -5.81 -17.67
C VAL A 174 15.58 -4.76 -18.55
N ILE A 175 14.84 -4.26 -19.53
CA ILE A 175 15.18 -3.02 -20.24
C ILE A 175 14.23 -1.94 -19.74
N LEU A 176 14.77 -0.98 -18.95
CA LEU A 176 14.01 0.16 -18.47
C LEU A 176 14.00 1.27 -19.52
N ILE A 177 12.81 1.70 -19.91
CA ILE A 177 12.60 2.92 -20.71
C ILE A 177 12.01 3.97 -19.76
N ALA A 178 12.84 4.95 -19.39
CA ALA A 178 12.45 6.04 -18.50
C ALA A 178 12.61 7.39 -19.19
N GLY A 179 11.77 8.36 -18.78
CA GLY A 179 11.83 9.72 -19.32
C GLY A 179 10.66 10.56 -18.83
N GLY A 180 10.69 11.85 -19.16
CA GLY A 180 9.67 12.81 -18.77
C GLY A 180 10.25 14.19 -18.52
N LEU A 181 9.51 15.03 -17.81
CA LEU A 181 9.97 16.35 -17.40
C LEU A 181 11.03 16.22 -16.31
N ASP A 182 12.21 16.75 -16.57
CA ASP A 182 13.26 16.84 -15.56
C ASP A 182 12.79 17.76 -14.40
N ARG A 183 12.88 17.22 -13.19
CA ARG A 183 12.54 17.93 -11.94
C ARG A 183 13.75 18.04 -11.02
N GLY A 184 14.96 17.93 -11.56
CA GLY A 184 16.20 17.99 -10.81
C GLY A 184 16.49 16.74 -9.98
N ASN A 185 15.99 15.57 -10.41
CA ASN A 185 16.30 14.31 -9.75
C ASN A 185 17.65 13.79 -10.23
N GLU A 186 18.44 13.23 -9.31
CA GLU A 186 19.59 12.40 -9.63
C GLU A 186 19.12 10.95 -9.86
N PHE A 187 19.62 10.31 -10.93
CA PHE A 187 19.18 8.95 -11.34
C PHE A 187 20.22 7.88 -11.01
N ASP A 188 21.25 8.21 -10.24
CA ASP A 188 22.36 7.31 -9.90
C ASP A 188 21.91 6.08 -9.08
N GLU A 189 20.68 6.13 -8.52
CA GLU A 189 20.09 5.03 -7.74
C GLU A 189 19.22 4.09 -8.57
N LEU A 190 19.04 4.33 -9.86
CA LEU A 190 18.31 3.46 -10.79
C LEU A 190 19.28 2.55 -11.54
#